data_5a2e24ed017d9e0433c363f2cd9520ae
#
_entry.id   5a2e24ed017d9e0433c363f2cd9520ae
#
_cell.length_a   1.000
_cell.length_b   1.000
_cell.length_c   1.000
_cell.angle_alpha   90.00
_cell.angle_beta   90.00
_cell.angle_gamma   90.00
#
_symmetry.space_group_name_H-M   'P 1'
#
loop_
_entity.id
_entity.type
_entity.pdbx_description
1 polymer ?
#
loop_
_entity_poly.entity_id
_entity_poly.type
_entity_poly.pdbx_seq_one_letter_code
_entity_poly.pdbx_strand_id
1 'polypeptide(L)'
;MAQAKGMDQPKSTRYQNRCIGITGASGTLGCALTRCFRASGAEVVGLTHRTPPEGQDDEGPHRWISWQCGEEAALDAELAQLDVLVLNHGINPKGGQSIDDVNRSLEINALSSWRLMQRYEDISRRNVREKPMEIWVNTSEAEIQPAVSPVYEISKRLLGQLVSLRGATRDPNERNQLIIRKLVLGPFRSDLNPI
;
A
#
# COMPACT_ATOMS: atom_id res chain seq x y z
N MET A 1 10.07 -39.69 -19.24
CA MET A 1 9.67 -38.28 -19.08
C MET A 1 8.64 -38.20 -17.94
N ALA A 2 9.07 -37.79 -16.77
CA ALA A 2 8.21 -37.67 -15.59
C ALA A 2 7.62 -36.23 -15.59
N GLN A 3 6.31 -36.11 -15.74
CA GLN A 3 5.58 -34.87 -15.55
C GLN A 3 5.65 -34.49 -14.07
N ALA A 4 6.27 -33.35 -13.77
CA ALA A 4 6.21 -32.75 -12.47
C ALA A 4 4.75 -32.34 -12.17
N LYS A 5 4.07 -33.09 -11.28
CA LYS A 5 2.82 -32.65 -10.69
C LYS A 5 3.08 -31.36 -9.92
N GLY A 6 2.50 -30.25 -10.40
CA GLY A 6 2.44 -29.01 -9.64
C GLY A 6 1.82 -29.30 -8.28
N MET A 7 2.58 -29.12 -7.23
CA MET A 7 2.05 -29.13 -5.85
C MET A 7 1.12 -27.95 -5.72
N ASP A 8 -0.18 -28.23 -5.67
CA ASP A 8 -1.23 -27.25 -5.35
C ASP A 8 -0.98 -26.80 -3.90
N GLN A 9 -0.34 -25.65 -3.73
CA GLN A 9 -0.11 -25.09 -2.40
C GLN A 9 -1.47 -24.76 -1.79
N PRO A 10 -1.74 -25.10 -0.53
CA PRO A 10 -3.02 -24.79 0.09
C PRO A 10 -3.24 -23.28 0.03
N LYS A 11 -4.32 -22.87 -0.65
CA LYS A 11 -4.71 -21.46 -0.75
C LYS A 11 -4.83 -20.90 0.66
N SER A 12 -4.07 -19.86 0.99
CA SER A 12 -4.16 -19.21 2.29
C SER A 12 -5.57 -18.66 2.49
N THR A 13 -6.30 -19.17 3.47
CA THR A 13 -7.66 -18.71 3.81
C THR A 13 -7.67 -17.43 4.67
N ARG A 14 -6.49 -16.90 5.01
CA ARG A 14 -6.33 -15.78 5.93
C ARG A 14 -7.11 -14.53 5.52
N TYR A 15 -7.19 -14.26 4.22
CA TYR A 15 -7.84 -13.07 3.66
C TYR A 15 -9.19 -13.38 3.00
N GLN A 16 -9.67 -14.62 3.13
CA GLN A 16 -10.97 -14.98 2.60
C GLN A 16 -12.07 -14.11 3.20
N ASN A 17 -12.93 -13.57 2.34
CA ASN A 17 -14.01 -12.66 2.70
C ASN A 17 -13.56 -11.35 3.38
N ARG A 18 -12.30 -10.93 3.22
CA ARG A 18 -11.82 -9.63 3.67
C ARG A 18 -11.81 -8.64 2.50
N CYS A 19 -12.16 -7.39 2.79
CA CYS A 19 -12.08 -6.28 1.84
C CYS A 19 -10.73 -5.57 1.95
N ILE A 20 -9.95 -5.53 0.87
CA ILE A 20 -8.58 -5.03 0.84
C ILE A 20 -8.46 -3.87 -0.14
N GLY A 21 -8.12 -2.68 0.37
CA GLY A 21 -7.79 -1.51 -0.45
C GLY A 21 -6.31 -1.44 -0.75
N ILE A 22 -5.94 -1.22 -2.02
CA ILE A 22 -4.54 -1.11 -2.45
C ILE A 22 -4.34 0.24 -3.15
N THR A 23 -3.55 1.14 -2.56
CA THR A 23 -3.13 2.36 -3.26
C THR A 23 -2.06 2.04 -4.29
N GLY A 24 -2.09 2.73 -5.43
CA GLY A 24 -1.17 2.40 -6.53
C GLY A 24 -1.42 1.00 -7.13
N ALA A 25 -2.67 0.53 -7.10
CA ALA A 25 -3.06 -0.79 -7.59
C ALA A 25 -2.76 -1.02 -9.08
N SER A 26 -2.67 0.05 -9.88
CA SER A 26 -2.32 -0.01 -11.30
C SER A 26 -0.82 -0.14 -11.59
N GLY A 27 0.04 -0.07 -10.57
CA GLY A 27 1.49 -0.26 -10.72
C GLY A 27 1.90 -1.73 -10.65
N THR A 28 3.14 -2.03 -11.01
CA THR A 28 3.69 -3.41 -11.07
C THR A 28 3.43 -4.21 -9.79
N LEU A 29 3.80 -3.66 -8.64
CA LEU A 29 3.57 -4.33 -7.35
C LEU A 29 2.09 -4.38 -6.98
N GLY A 30 1.34 -3.30 -7.25
CA GLY A 30 -0.10 -3.23 -7.01
C GLY A 30 -0.87 -4.33 -7.75
N CYS A 31 -0.56 -4.56 -9.02
CA CYS A 31 -1.13 -5.65 -9.82
C CYS A 31 -0.79 -7.03 -9.23
N ALA A 32 0.47 -7.24 -8.83
CA ALA A 32 0.89 -8.51 -8.22
C ALA A 32 0.17 -8.77 -6.89
N LEU A 33 0.06 -7.77 -6.02
CA LEU A 33 -0.67 -7.85 -4.76
C LEU A 33 -2.16 -8.12 -4.99
N THR A 34 -2.78 -7.45 -5.98
CA THR A 34 -4.17 -7.66 -6.35
C THR A 34 -4.42 -9.13 -6.70
N ARG A 35 -3.61 -9.71 -7.59
CA ARG A 35 -3.71 -11.13 -7.95
C ARG A 35 -3.57 -12.06 -6.74
N CYS A 36 -2.57 -11.80 -5.88
CA CYS A 36 -2.35 -12.61 -4.69
C CYS A 36 -3.53 -12.57 -3.71
N PHE A 37 -4.09 -11.39 -3.45
CA PHE A 37 -5.23 -11.25 -2.54
C PHE A 37 -6.50 -11.86 -3.12
N ARG A 38 -6.78 -11.65 -4.41
CA ARG A 38 -7.91 -12.32 -5.09
C ARG A 38 -7.78 -13.85 -5.04
N ALA A 39 -6.60 -14.37 -5.31
CA ALA A 39 -6.35 -15.82 -5.21
C ALA A 39 -6.57 -16.37 -3.80
N SER A 40 -6.45 -15.54 -2.75
CA SER A 40 -6.76 -15.91 -1.36
C SER A 40 -8.23 -15.69 -0.96
N GLY A 41 -9.10 -15.32 -1.90
CA GLY A 41 -10.54 -15.14 -1.69
C GLY A 41 -10.92 -13.78 -1.08
N ALA A 42 -10.04 -12.78 -1.17
CA ALA A 42 -10.35 -11.42 -0.74
C ALA A 42 -11.10 -10.63 -1.82
N GLU A 43 -11.95 -9.70 -1.40
CA GLU A 43 -12.42 -8.61 -2.24
C GLU A 43 -11.33 -7.55 -2.31
N VAL A 44 -10.94 -7.11 -3.52
CA VAL A 44 -9.89 -6.12 -3.72
C VAL A 44 -10.43 -4.85 -4.34
N VAL A 45 -10.12 -3.72 -3.71
CA VAL A 45 -10.44 -2.36 -4.16
C VAL A 45 -9.15 -1.68 -4.60
N GLY A 46 -9.07 -1.29 -5.87
CA GLY A 46 -7.93 -0.56 -6.40
C GLY A 46 -8.10 0.95 -6.23
N LEU A 47 -7.19 1.58 -5.50
CA LEU A 47 -7.13 3.03 -5.32
C LEU A 47 -6.07 3.59 -6.27
N THR A 48 -6.46 4.43 -7.23
CA THR A 48 -5.58 4.95 -8.28
C THR A 48 -5.82 6.43 -8.57
N HIS A 49 -4.76 7.15 -8.95
CA HIS A 49 -4.85 8.52 -9.47
C HIS A 49 -5.00 8.55 -11.02
N ARG A 50 -4.86 7.39 -11.66
CA ARG A 50 -5.03 7.24 -13.11
C ARG A 50 -6.48 6.92 -13.43
N THR A 51 -6.90 7.19 -14.65
CA THR A 51 -8.16 6.66 -15.17
C THR A 51 -8.12 5.14 -15.04
N PRO A 52 -9.10 4.54 -14.34
CA PRO A 52 -9.18 3.09 -14.26
C PRO A 52 -9.23 2.46 -15.65
N PRO A 53 -8.66 1.27 -15.84
CA PRO A 53 -8.80 0.53 -17.09
C PRO A 53 -10.29 0.31 -17.41
N GLU A 54 -10.67 0.46 -18.67
CA GLU A 54 -12.01 0.11 -19.11
C GLU A 54 -12.18 -1.42 -19.16
N GLY A 55 -13.28 -1.92 -18.64
CA GLY A 55 -13.63 -3.34 -18.61
C GLY A 55 -13.32 -4.02 -17.27
N GLN A 56 -13.96 -5.17 -17.07
CA GLN A 56 -13.62 -6.07 -15.96
C GLN A 56 -12.40 -6.91 -16.38
N ASP A 57 -11.29 -6.69 -15.69
CA ASP A 57 -10.12 -7.56 -15.79
C ASP A 57 -10.23 -8.63 -14.70
N ASP A 58 -10.26 -9.91 -15.11
CA ASP A 58 -10.33 -11.04 -14.17
C ASP A 58 -9.13 -11.11 -13.21
N GLU A 59 -8.02 -10.46 -13.53
CA GLU A 59 -6.85 -10.35 -12.69
C GLU A 59 -6.74 -9.02 -11.92
N GLY A 60 -7.52 -8.01 -12.31
CA GLY A 60 -7.56 -6.67 -11.71
C GLY A 60 -8.35 -6.60 -10.39
N PRO A 61 -8.43 -5.46 -9.73
CA PRO A 61 -9.32 -5.25 -8.59
C PRO A 61 -10.79 -5.48 -8.96
N HIS A 62 -11.62 -5.87 -7.99
CA HIS A 62 -13.06 -6.03 -8.20
C HIS A 62 -13.75 -4.69 -8.49
N ARG A 63 -13.22 -3.59 -7.95
CA ARG A 63 -13.65 -2.22 -8.25
C ARG A 63 -12.50 -1.24 -8.12
N TRP A 64 -12.60 -0.14 -8.84
CA TRP A 64 -11.63 0.94 -8.85
C TRP A 64 -12.20 2.21 -8.24
N ILE A 65 -11.36 2.95 -7.53
CA ILE A 65 -11.67 4.26 -6.99
C ILE A 65 -10.57 5.22 -7.39
N SER A 66 -10.97 6.31 -8.05
CA SER A 66 -10.04 7.38 -8.38
C SER A 66 -9.88 8.34 -7.20
N TRP A 67 -8.65 8.74 -6.90
CA TRP A 67 -8.32 9.72 -5.86
C TRP A 67 -6.99 10.40 -6.17
N GLN A 68 -6.70 11.50 -5.48
CA GLN A 68 -5.43 12.22 -5.62
C GLN A 68 -4.80 12.48 -4.26
N CYS A 69 -3.44 12.51 -4.23
CA CYS A 69 -2.70 12.92 -3.04
C CYS A 69 -3.08 14.36 -2.68
N GLY A 70 -3.36 14.61 -1.41
CA GLY A 70 -3.94 15.86 -0.90
C GLY A 70 -5.46 15.79 -0.66
N GLU A 71 -6.16 14.86 -1.29
CA GLU A 71 -7.61 14.68 -1.19
C GLU A 71 -8.00 13.39 -0.44
N GLU A 72 -7.16 12.93 0.48
CA GLU A 72 -7.37 11.67 1.20
C GLU A 72 -8.69 11.63 1.98
N ALA A 73 -9.23 12.80 2.35
CA ALA A 73 -10.53 12.90 3.03
C ALA A 73 -11.70 12.36 2.21
N ALA A 74 -11.62 12.45 0.88
CA ALA A 74 -12.65 11.92 -0.01
C ALA A 74 -12.78 10.40 0.07
N LEU A 75 -11.77 9.71 0.60
CA LEU A 75 -11.75 8.26 0.73
C LEU A 75 -12.37 7.73 2.02
N ASP A 76 -12.79 8.55 2.97
CA ASP A 76 -13.21 8.11 4.31
C ASP A 76 -14.32 7.05 4.29
N ALA A 77 -15.31 7.22 3.44
CA ALA A 77 -16.42 6.26 3.31
C ALA A 77 -15.94 4.89 2.83
N GLU A 78 -14.97 4.88 1.90
CA GLU A 78 -14.38 3.66 1.36
C GLU A 78 -13.42 3.01 2.36
N LEU A 79 -12.57 3.81 3.00
CA LEU A 79 -11.64 3.34 4.03
C LEU A 79 -12.39 2.66 5.18
N ALA A 80 -13.59 3.15 5.52
CA ALA A 80 -14.41 2.55 6.56
C ALA A 80 -14.94 1.15 6.23
N GLN A 81 -14.92 0.75 4.96
CA GLN A 81 -15.34 -0.59 4.51
C GLN A 81 -14.19 -1.59 4.45
N LEU A 82 -12.93 -1.10 4.42
CA LEU A 82 -11.77 -1.96 4.26
C LEU A 82 -11.40 -2.68 5.57
N ASP A 83 -11.00 -3.93 5.46
CA ASP A 83 -10.35 -4.68 6.53
C ASP A 83 -8.83 -4.51 6.52
N VAL A 84 -8.26 -4.30 5.33
CA VAL A 84 -6.82 -4.09 5.13
C VAL A 84 -6.63 -2.93 4.18
N LEU A 85 -5.77 -1.98 4.56
CA LEU A 85 -5.31 -0.90 3.69
C LEU A 85 -3.82 -1.12 3.36
N VAL A 86 -3.51 -1.28 2.08
CA VAL A 86 -2.14 -1.42 1.58
C VAL A 86 -1.70 -0.11 0.95
N LEU A 87 -0.76 0.58 1.60
CA LEU A 87 -0.15 1.82 1.12
C LEU A 87 1.04 1.46 0.22
N ASN A 88 0.82 1.50 -1.09
CA ASN A 88 1.75 1.03 -2.11
C ASN A 88 2.04 2.08 -3.20
N HIS A 89 1.36 3.22 -3.18
CA HIS A 89 1.61 4.28 -4.16
C HIS A 89 2.96 4.97 -3.93
N GLY A 90 3.52 5.49 -5.00
CA GLY A 90 4.79 6.19 -4.94
C GLY A 90 5.31 6.58 -6.31
N ILE A 91 6.27 7.48 -6.32
CA ILE A 91 7.02 7.91 -7.52
C ILE A 91 8.52 7.83 -7.25
N ASN A 92 9.29 7.71 -8.31
CA ASN A 92 10.73 7.91 -8.30
C ASN A 92 11.07 8.94 -9.39
N PRO A 93 11.49 10.17 -9.04
CA PRO A 93 11.86 11.20 -10.01
C PRO A 93 13.17 10.88 -10.74
N LYS A 94 13.79 9.74 -10.44
CA LYS A 94 15.05 9.25 -11.03
C LYS A 94 16.18 10.26 -10.84
N GLY A 95 16.62 10.95 -11.90
CA GLY A 95 17.67 11.97 -11.84
C GLY A 95 17.18 13.37 -11.42
N GLY A 96 15.89 13.56 -11.13
CA GLY A 96 15.35 14.84 -10.71
C GLY A 96 15.88 15.26 -9.34
N GLN A 97 16.32 16.52 -9.20
CA GLN A 97 16.89 17.08 -7.97
C GLN A 97 16.35 18.50 -7.69
N SER A 98 15.37 18.95 -8.45
CA SER A 98 14.75 20.26 -8.23
C SER A 98 13.96 20.28 -6.92
N ILE A 99 13.67 21.46 -6.40
CA ILE A 99 12.81 21.59 -5.21
C ILE A 99 11.40 21.05 -5.48
N ASP A 100 10.93 21.12 -6.70
CA ASP A 100 9.63 20.57 -7.11
C ASP A 100 9.65 19.04 -7.11
N ASP A 101 10.74 18.42 -7.55
CA ASP A 101 10.93 16.95 -7.44
C ASP A 101 10.94 16.49 -5.99
N VAL A 102 11.62 17.25 -5.11
CA VAL A 102 11.65 17.00 -3.67
C VAL A 102 10.26 17.10 -3.09
N ASN A 103 9.56 18.22 -3.29
CA ASN A 103 8.22 18.47 -2.77
C ASN A 103 7.24 17.39 -3.25
N ARG A 104 7.24 17.08 -4.53
CA ARG A 104 6.37 16.06 -5.13
C ARG A 104 6.67 14.67 -4.58
N SER A 105 7.94 14.35 -4.40
CA SER A 105 8.35 13.04 -3.87
C SER A 105 7.96 12.89 -2.40
N LEU A 106 8.18 13.93 -1.59
CA LEU A 106 7.75 13.94 -0.19
C LEU A 106 6.24 13.83 -0.06
N GLU A 107 5.51 14.61 -0.87
CA GLU A 107 4.04 14.61 -0.86
C GLU A 107 3.48 13.22 -1.19
N ILE A 108 3.89 12.64 -2.31
CA ILE A 108 3.33 11.38 -2.79
C ILE A 108 3.83 10.18 -1.97
N ASN A 109 5.14 10.09 -1.71
CA ASN A 109 5.72 8.90 -1.10
C ASN A 109 5.55 8.84 0.42
N ALA A 110 5.46 10.00 1.10
CA ALA A 110 5.46 10.06 2.56
C ALA A 110 4.21 10.73 3.15
N LEU A 111 3.92 11.97 2.79
CA LEU A 111 2.88 12.75 3.45
C LEU A 111 1.47 12.23 3.15
N SER A 112 1.19 11.85 1.91
CA SER A 112 -0.07 11.24 1.53
C SER A 112 -0.28 9.89 2.25
N SER A 113 0.74 9.03 2.28
CA SER A 113 0.69 7.77 3.04
C SER A 113 0.46 8.01 4.53
N TRP A 114 1.10 9.04 5.10
CA TRP A 114 0.90 9.42 6.50
C TRP A 114 -0.53 9.87 6.78
N ARG A 115 -1.11 10.74 5.95
CA ARG A 115 -2.51 11.17 6.09
C ARG A 115 -3.49 10.00 5.99
N LEU A 116 -3.29 9.08 5.03
CA LEU A 116 -4.10 7.86 4.92
C LEU A 116 -3.99 6.99 6.17
N MET A 117 -2.79 6.83 6.74
CA MET A 117 -2.61 6.11 8.00
C MET A 117 -3.42 6.75 9.13
N GLN A 118 -3.29 8.05 9.33
CA GLN A 118 -4.01 8.78 10.39
C GLN A 118 -5.53 8.63 10.23
N ARG A 119 -6.06 8.79 9.01
CA ARG A 119 -7.48 8.63 8.73
C ARG A 119 -7.96 7.20 9.01
N TYR A 120 -7.21 6.21 8.58
CA TYR A 120 -7.58 4.81 8.81
C TYR A 120 -7.49 4.41 10.28
N GLU A 121 -6.55 4.96 11.04
CA GLU A 121 -6.48 4.83 12.49
C GLU A 121 -7.71 5.46 13.19
N ASP A 122 -8.12 6.66 12.78
CA ASP A 122 -9.31 7.32 13.33
C ASP A 122 -10.58 6.53 13.02
N ILE A 123 -10.66 5.94 11.83
CA ILE A 123 -11.76 5.05 11.45
C ILE A 123 -11.74 3.78 12.32
N SER A 124 -10.58 3.17 12.55
CA SER A 124 -10.46 1.95 13.35
C SER A 124 -10.89 2.16 14.81
N ARG A 125 -10.66 3.35 15.37
CA ARG A 125 -11.12 3.70 16.73
C ARG A 125 -12.64 3.81 16.84
N ARG A 126 -13.31 4.18 15.74
CA ARG A 126 -14.78 4.34 15.68
C ARG A 126 -15.49 3.05 15.29
N ASN A 127 -14.81 2.16 14.58
CA ASN A 127 -15.35 0.92 14.01
C ASN A 127 -14.73 -0.31 14.68
N VAL A 128 -15.25 -0.68 15.85
CA VAL A 128 -14.81 -1.92 16.52
C VAL A 128 -15.28 -3.13 15.71
N ARG A 129 -14.34 -4.00 15.32
CA ARG A 129 -14.59 -5.21 14.53
C ARG A 129 -14.13 -6.46 15.30
N GLU A 130 -14.69 -7.62 14.96
CA GLU A 130 -14.25 -8.91 15.53
C GLU A 130 -12.76 -9.21 15.21
N LYS A 131 -12.34 -8.86 14.00
CA LYS A 131 -10.93 -8.99 13.57
C LYS A 131 -10.31 -7.61 13.47
N PRO A 132 -9.07 -7.44 13.93
CA PRO A 132 -8.40 -6.14 13.80
C PRO A 132 -8.30 -5.73 12.34
N MET A 133 -8.43 -4.44 12.09
CA MET A 133 -8.07 -3.81 10.82
C MET A 133 -6.55 -3.87 10.65
N GLU A 134 -6.06 -3.82 9.43
CA GLU A 134 -4.62 -3.86 9.15
C GLU A 134 -4.22 -2.71 8.22
N ILE A 135 -3.08 -2.07 8.50
CA ILE A 135 -2.38 -1.22 7.53
C ILE A 135 -1.07 -1.89 7.15
N TRP A 136 -0.82 -2.01 5.85
CA TRP A 136 0.46 -2.44 5.31
C TRP A 136 1.12 -1.24 4.62
N VAL A 137 2.29 -0.85 5.07
CA VAL A 137 3.03 0.27 4.49
C VAL A 137 4.25 -0.28 3.75
N ASN A 138 4.20 -0.19 2.43
CA ASN A 138 5.31 -0.58 1.57
C ASN A 138 6.34 0.55 1.52
N THR A 139 7.44 0.34 2.22
CA THR A 139 8.63 1.19 2.15
C THR A 139 9.64 0.58 1.17
N SER A 140 10.88 0.98 1.24
CA SER A 140 11.95 0.51 0.37
C SER A 140 13.23 0.35 1.19
N GLU A 141 14.14 -0.51 0.73
CA GLU A 141 15.51 -0.55 1.28
C GLU A 141 16.21 0.81 1.21
N ALA A 142 15.76 1.71 0.33
CA ALA A 142 16.20 3.10 0.29
C ALA A 142 16.00 3.87 1.62
N GLU A 143 15.16 3.36 2.54
CA GLU A 143 15.07 3.93 3.89
C GLU A 143 16.30 3.61 4.76
N ILE A 144 17.04 2.57 4.41
CA ILE A 144 18.14 2.01 5.22
C ILE A 144 19.50 2.23 4.55
N GLN A 145 19.57 2.03 3.25
CA GLN A 145 20.81 2.16 2.45
C GLN A 145 20.69 3.27 1.40
N PRO A 146 21.82 3.82 0.93
CA PRO A 146 21.84 4.82 -0.12
C PRO A 146 21.15 4.30 -1.40
N ALA A 147 20.31 5.15 -2.01
CA ALA A 147 19.68 4.88 -3.28
C ALA A 147 20.29 5.73 -4.40
N VAL A 148 20.15 5.29 -5.65
CA VAL A 148 20.63 6.03 -6.84
C VAL A 148 19.91 7.37 -6.99
N SER A 149 18.66 7.47 -6.52
CA SER A 149 17.88 8.70 -6.52
C SER A 149 17.80 9.29 -5.12
N PRO A 150 18.55 10.36 -4.79
CA PRO A 150 18.55 10.97 -3.47
C PRO A 150 17.18 11.47 -3.02
N VAL A 151 16.41 12.03 -3.95
CA VAL A 151 15.06 12.56 -3.66
C VAL A 151 14.10 11.42 -3.31
N TYR A 152 14.19 10.29 -3.99
CA TYR A 152 13.44 9.08 -3.64
C TYR A 152 13.85 8.56 -2.27
N GLU A 153 15.16 8.47 -2.00
CA GLU A 153 15.72 8.03 -0.72
C GLU A 153 15.17 8.87 0.44
N ILE A 154 15.28 10.20 0.35
CA ILE A 154 14.79 11.11 1.40
C ILE A 154 13.31 10.85 1.71
N SER A 155 12.48 10.71 0.68
CA SER A 155 11.05 10.47 0.84
C SER A 155 10.74 9.12 1.49
N LYS A 156 11.50 8.06 1.13
CA LYS A 156 11.33 6.73 1.75
C LYS A 156 11.88 6.67 3.18
N ARG A 157 12.98 7.37 3.48
CA ARG A 157 13.48 7.55 4.86
C ARG A 157 12.44 8.25 5.73
N LEU A 158 11.83 9.34 5.23
CA LEU A 158 10.77 10.04 5.97
C LEU A 158 9.59 9.10 6.26
N LEU A 159 9.07 8.40 5.24
CA LEU A 159 7.98 7.43 5.44
C LEU A 159 8.34 6.36 6.46
N GLY A 160 9.53 5.74 6.31
CA GLY A 160 10.01 4.69 7.21
C GLY A 160 10.10 5.15 8.66
N GLN A 161 10.57 6.39 8.89
CA GLN A 161 10.64 7.00 10.24
C GLN A 161 9.25 7.29 10.81
N LEU A 162 8.35 7.89 10.02
CA LEU A 162 6.98 8.17 10.45
C LEU A 162 6.24 6.90 10.88
N VAL A 163 6.35 5.83 10.10
CA VAL A 163 5.73 4.53 10.42
C VAL A 163 6.34 3.91 11.69
N SER A 164 7.67 3.96 11.83
CA SER A 164 8.36 3.41 13.00
C SER A 164 8.02 4.16 14.27
N LEU A 165 8.02 5.49 14.24
CA LEU A 165 7.64 6.34 15.36
C LEU A 165 6.16 6.09 15.75
N ARG A 166 5.27 6.00 14.78
CA ARG A 166 3.86 5.71 15.05
C ARG A 166 3.68 4.34 15.70
N GLY A 167 4.39 3.33 15.24
CA GLY A 167 4.37 2.00 15.85
C GLY A 167 4.86 1.99 17.30
N ALA A 168 5.87 2.81 17.63
CA ALA A 168 6.45 2.89 18.96
C ALA A 168 5.57 3.68 19.96
N THR A 169 4.83 4.70 19.50
CA THR A 169 4.05 5.62 20.35
C THR A 169 2.59 5.22 20.55
N ARG A 170 2.13 4.13 19.91
CA ARG A 170 0.72 3.68 20.02
C ARG A 170 0.42 3.08 21.39
N ASP A 171 -0.77 3.39 21.90
CA ASP A 171 -1.33 2.72 23.06
C ASP A 171 -1.43 1.19 22.80
N PRO A 172 -1.02 0.34 23.77
CA PRO A 172 -1.20 -1.11 23.66
C PRO A 172 -2.63 -1.54 23.35
N ASN A 173 -3.64 -0.86 23.85
CA ASN A 173 -5.06 -1.15 23.60
C ASN A 173 -5.46 -0.89 22.14
N GLU A 174 -4.89 0.13 21.51
CA GLU A 174 -5.13 0.42 20.08
C GLU A 174 -4.57 -0.68 19.17
N ARG A 175 -3.54 -1.41 19.61
CA ARG A 175 -2.93 -2.51 18.84
C ARG A 175 -3.87 -3.69 18.62
N ASN A 176 -4.85 -3.86 19.49
CA ASN A 176 -5.87 -4.90 19.35
C ASN A 176 -6.93 -4.56 18.30
N GLN A 177 -7.06 -3.29 17.92
CA GLN A 177 -8.04 -2.83 16.93
C GLN A 177 -7.44 -2.65 15.54
N LEU A 178 -6.17 -2.24 15.49
CA LEU A 178 -5.46 -1.98 14.25
C LEU A 178 -4.02 -2.51 14.31
N ILE A 179 -3.62 -3.30 13.33
CA ILE A 179 -2.26 -3.80 13.16
C ILE A 179 -1.56 -2.97 12.09
N ILE A 180 -0.40 -2.38 12.41
CA ILE A 180 0.45 -1.69 11.43
C ILE A 180 1.61 -2.60 11.06
N ARG A 181 1.78 -2.87 9.76
CA ARG A 181 2.89 -3.64 9.19
C ARG A 181 3.72 -2.74 8.29
N LYS A 182 4.98 -2.55 8.63
CA LYS A 182 5.96 -1.94 7.74
C LYS A 182 6.66 -3.03 6.93
N LEU A 183 6.60 -2.94 5.60
CA LEU A 183 7.26 -3.86 4.69
C LEU A 183 8.38 -3.13 3.96
N VAL A 184 9.63 -3.46 4.30
CA VAL A 184 10.81 -2.92 3.63
C VAL A 184 11.09 -3.78 2.40
N LEU A 185 10.85 -3.23 1.23
CA LEU A 185 10.99 -3.95 -0.04
C LEU A 185 12.39 -3.80 -0.59
N GLY A 186 12.99 -4.92 -0.98
CA GLY A 186 14.21 -4.94 -1.79
C GLY A 186 13.97 -4.48 -3.23
N PRO A 187 15.02 -4.42 -4.07
CA PRO A 187 14.89 -4.02 -5.45
C PRO A 187 14.10 -5.08 -6.24
N PHE A 188 13.20 -4.62 -7.08
CA PHE A 188 12.50 -5.44 -8.07
C PHE A 188 12.27 -4.62 -9.33
N ARG A 189 12.15 -5.32 -10.46
CA ARG A 189 11.91 -4.67 -11.74
C ARG A 189 10.51 -4.06 -11.79
N SER A 190 10.42 -2.77 -12.06
CA SER A 190 9.16 -2.01 -12.15
C SER A 190 9.37 -0.74 -12.96
N ASP A 191 8.29 -0.02 -13.25
CA ASP A 191 8.37 1.31 -13.88
C ASP A 191 9.17 2.31 -13.05
N LEU A 192 9.17 2.16 -11.73
CA LEU A 192 9.95 2.99 -10.80
C LEU A 192 11.44 2.59 -10.79
N ASN A 193 11.73 1.32 -11.08
CA ASN A 193 13.07 0.75 -11.05
C ASN A 193 13.26 -0.23 -12.22
N PRO A 194 13.66 0.27 -13.41
CA PRO A 194 13.77 -0.52 -14.64
C PRO A 194 15.07 -1.31 -14.74
N ILE A 195 15.56 -1.91 -13.65
CA ILE A 195 16.78 -2.74 -13.65
C ILE A 195 16.70 -3.87 -14.67
#